data_5efdad0fc179c02b23bfbf504104744e
#
_entry.id   5efdad0fc179c02b23bfbf504104744e
#
_cell.length_a   1.000
_cell.length_b   1.000
_cell.length_c   1.000
_cell.angle_alpha   90.00
_cell.angle_beta   90.00
_cell.angle_gamma   90.00
#
_symmetry.space_group_name_H-M   'P 1'
#
loop_
_entity.id
_entity.type
_entity.pdbx_description
1 polymer ?
#
loop_
_entity_poly.entity_id
_entity_poly.type
_entity_poly.pdbx_seq_one_letter_code
_entity_poly.pdbx_strand_id
1 'polypeptide(L)'
;MSINTKYIFVTGGVTSSLGKGIISASLAKLLQARGFTVTIQKLDPYINVDPGTLNPYEHGECYVTDDGAETDLDLGHYERFLNVPTSQANNVTTGRIYQNVIEKERKGEYLGKTVQVIPHITDEIKNRIKILGKTGQYQFVITEIGGTVGDIESLPYIEAVRQLKWEMGNDCMVIHLTLLPYLSTSGELKTKPTQHSVKLLLEHGVQPDVLVCRAEHAVNQDIRGKIALFCNVEPNAVIEALDASSIYEVPLLMEKEKLDVIVLKK
;
A
#
# COMPACT_ATOMS: atom_id res chain seq x y z
N MET A 1 -17.07 7.93 -21.94
CA MET A 1 -15.87 7.08 -22.07
C MET A 1 -15.68 6.40 -20.72
N SER A 2 -15.51 5.09 -20.68
CA SER A 2 -15.20 4.40 -19.41
C SER A 2 -13.81 4.86 -18.94
N ILE A 3 -13.69 5.29 -17.69
CA ILE A 3 -12.40 5.63 -17.09
C ILE A 3 -11.61 4.33 -16.96
N ASN A 4 -10.39 4.31 -17.52
CA ASN A 4 -9.45 3.21 -17.27
C ASN A 4 -8.75 3.50 -15.93
N THR A 5 -9.08 2.74 -14.88
CA THR A 5 -8.52 2.93 -13.55
C THR A 5 -7.14 2.30 -13.43
N LYS A 6 -6.18 3.07 -12.95
CA LYS A 6 -4.82 2.60 -12.60
C LYS A 6 -4.76 2.23 -11.11
N TYR A 7 -4.03 1.17 -10.78
CA TYR A 7 -3.90 0.67 -9.42
C TYR A 7 -2.46 0.81 -8.92
N ILE A 8 -2.30 1.44 -7.77
CA ILE A 8 -1.00 1.66 -7.13
C ILE A 8 -1.01 0.92 -5.81
N PHE A 9 -0.16 -0.09 -5.65
CA PHE A 9 0.01 -0.82 -4.40
C PHE A 9 1.14 -0.22 -3.58
N VAL A 10 0.86 0.09 -2.32
CA VAL A 10 1.85 0.61 -1.36
C VAL A 10 2.12 -0.48 -0.33
N THR A 11 3.31 -1.06 -0.39
CA THR A 11 3.79 -2.09 0.52
C THR A 11 4.89 -1.53 1.43
N GLY A 12 5.18 -2.19 2.54
CA GLY A 12 6.28 -1.79 3.42
C GLY A 12 7.05 -2.98 3.94
N GLY A 13 8.32 -2.76 4.22
CA GLY A 13 9.20 -3.76 4.79
C GLY A 13 10.16 -3.17 5.83
N VAL A 14 11.03 -4.01 6.38
CA VAL A 14 11.98 -3.70 7.45
C VAL A 14 11.31 -3.59 8.83
N THR A 15 10.32 -2.70 8.99
CA THR A 15 9.61 -2.48 10.26
C THR A 15 8.21 -1.93 10.01
N SER A 16 7.36 -2.02 11.01
CA SER A 16 6.07 -1.33 11.05
C SER A 16 6.26 0.19 11.20
N SER A 17 5.17 0.95 11.07
CA SER A 17 5.13 2.40 11.32
C SER A 17 6.08 3.24 10.44
N LEU A 18 6.41 2.77 9.24
CA LEU A 18 7.20 3.53 8.26
C LEU A 18 6.43 4.70 7.63
N GLY A 19 5.12 4.79 7.86
CA GLY A 19 4.29 5.84 7.32
C GLY A 19 3.68 5.53 5.94
N LYS A 20 3.37 4.25 5.64
CA LYS A 20 2.66 3.85 4.40
C LYS A 20 1.44 4.70 4.14
N GLY A 21 0.57 4.89 5.16
CA GLY A 21 -0.66 5.67 5.06
C GLY A 21 -0.41 7.13 4.66
N ILE A 22 0.57 7.76 5.29
CA ILE A 22 0.92 9.15 5.00
C ILE A 22 1.53 9.30 3.59
N ILE A 23 2.35 8.35 3.16
CA ILE A 23 2.89 8.36 1.78
C ILE A 23 1.78 8.11 0.77
N SER A 24 0.87 7.17 1.03
CA SER A 24 -0.31 6.91 0.19
C SER A 24 -1.20 8.16 0.06
N ALA A 25 -1.50 8.81 1.19
CA ALA A 25 -2.28 10.04 1.23
C ALA A 25 -1.56 11.21 0.54
N SER A 26 -0.24 11.32 0.71
CA SER A 26 0.58 12.35 0.04
C SER A 26 0.59 12.18 -1.46
N LEU A 27 0.83 10.97 -1.96
CA LEU A 27 0.77 10.67 -3.39
C LEU A 27 -0.63 10.94 -3.96
N ALA A 28 -1.68 10.49 -3.27
CA ALA A 28 -3.06 10.73 -3.68
C ALA A 28 -3.35 12.22 -3.79
N LYS A 29 -2.88 13.03 -2.81
CA LYS A 29 -3.02 14.49 -2.83
C LYS A 29 -2.28 15.12 -4.00
N LEU A 30 -1.08 14.68 -4.32
CA LEU A 30 -0.32 15.19 -5.46
C LEU A 30 -1.00 14.85 -6.80
N LEU A 31 -1.53 13.64 -6.96
CA LEU A 31 -2.30 13.26 -8.14
C LEU A 31 -3.60 14.07 -8.25
N GLN A 32 -4.30 14.29 -7.12
CA GLN A 32 -5.49 15.13 -7.06
C GLN A 32 -5.17 16.59 -7.46
N ALA A 33 -4.04 17.14 -7.01
CA ALA A 33 -3.59 18.47 -7.37
C ALA A 33 -3.28 18.62 -8.86
N ARG A 34 -2.99 17.51 -9.56
CA ARG A 34 -2.85 17.47 -11.02
C ARG A 34 -4.16 17.25 -11.77
N GLY A 35 -5.30 17.21 -11.06
CA GLY A 35 -6.63 17.09 -11.65
C GLY A 35 -7.14 15.65 -11.82
N PHE A 36 -6.44 14.64 -11.28
CA PHE A 36 -6.91 13.26 -11.31
C PHE A 36 -7.92 12.97 -10.19
N THR A 37 -8.87 12.09 -10.48
CA THR A 37 -9.77 11.53 -9.46
C THR A 37 -9.10 10.33 -8.79
N VAL A 38 -8.92 10.41 -7.46
CA VAL A 38 -8.14 9.44 -6.70
C VAL A 38 -8.90 9.00 -5.45
N THR A 39 -8.80 7.74 -5.10
CA THR A 39 -9.21 7.22 -3.80
C THR A 39 -8.13 6.31 -3.22
N ILE A 40 -8.19 6.08 -1.91
CA ILE A 40 -7.27 5.20 -1.20
C ILE A 40 -8.06 4.06 -0.57
N GLN A 41 -7.51 2.86 -0.63
CA GLN A 41 -8.03 1.67 0.01
C GLN A 41 -6.97 1.10 0.95
N LYS A 42 -7.39 0.60 2.10
CA LYS A 42 -6.53 -0.09 3.07
C LYS A 42 -6.90 -1.55 3.17
N LEU A 43 -5.90 -2.42 3.12
CA LEU A 43 -6.03 -3.85 3.38
C LEU A 43 -5.29 -4.18 4.67
N ASP A 44 -6.04 -4.61 5.70
CA ASP A 44 -5.51 -4.93 7.01
C ASP A 44 -5.33 -6.44 7.20
N PRO A 45 -4.13 -6.91 7.58
CA PRO A 45 -3.84 -8.34 7.63
C PRO A 45 -4.37 -9.06 8.87
N TYR A 46 -5.00 -8.37 9.81
CA TYR A 46 -5.55 -9.02 11.02
C TYR A 46 -6.85 -9.80 10.72
N ILE A 47 -7.13 -10.79 11.58
CA ILE A 47 -8.26 -11.72 11.47
C ILE A 47 -9.59 -11.12 11.97
N ASN A 48 -9.57 -9.99 12.64
CA ASN A 48 -10.79 -9.28 13.02
C ASN A 48 -11.62 -8.94 11.77
N VAL A 49 -12.92 -9.12 11.83
CA VAL A 49 -13.83 -8.81 10.71
C VAL A 49 -13.88 -7.32 10.43
N ASP A 50 -13.84 -6.54 11.48
CA ASP A 50 -13.71 -5.07 11.48
C ASP A 50 -12.92 -4.61 12.72
N PRO A 51 -12.47 -3.35 12.79
CA PRO A 51 -11.70 -2.83 13.90
C PRO A 51 -12.52 -2.37 15.11
N GLY A 52 -13.85 -2.46 15.06
CA GLY A 52 -14.73 -1.94 16.12
C GLY A 52 -14.51 -2.53 17.50
N THR A 53 -14.00 -3.76 17.57
CA THR A 53 -13.67 -4.47 18.81
C THR A 53 -12.19 -4.46 19.18
N LEU A 54 -11.35 -3.82 18.38
CA LEU A 54 -9.92 -3.73 18.65
C LEU A 54 -9.62 -2.81 19.82
N ASN A 55 -8.53 -3.13 20.54
CA ASN A 55 -8.06 -2.28 21.63
C ASN A 55 -7.50 -0.96 21.10
N PRO A 56 -8.09 0.20 21.41
CA PRO A 56 -7.65 1.48 20.87
C PRO A 56 -6.23 1.88 21.31
N TYR A 57 -5.73 1.35 22.43
CA TYR A 57 -4.35 1.59 22.85
C TYR A 57 -3.31 0.86 21.98
N GLU A 58 -3.71 -0.21 21.30
CA GLU A 58 -2.83 -1.00 20.43
C GLU A 58 -2.96 -0.61 18.95
N HIS A 59 -4.16 -0.29 18.50
CA HIS A 59 -4.49 -0.11 17.08
C HIS A 59 -4.98 1.30 16.73
N GLY A 60 -5.12 2.20 17.70
CA GLY A 60 -5.79 3.47 17.53
C GLY A 60 -7.31 3.36 17.63
N GLU A 61 -7.99 4.49 17.54
CA GLU A 61 -9.43 4.56 17.59
C GLU A 61 -10.06 4.06 16.27
N CYS A 62 -11.25 3.46 16.38
CA CYS A 62 -12.04 3.09 15.22
C CYS A 62 -12.56 4.35 14.52
N TYR A 63 -12.39 4.43 13.19
CA TYR A 63 -12.96 5.48 12.35
C TYR A 63 -14.25 4.97 11.71
N VAL A 64 -15.34 5.73 11.86
CA VAL A 64 -16.64 5.39 11.28
C VAL A 64 -16.90 6.23 10.04
N THR A 65 -17.09 5.58 8.90
CA THR A 65 -17.40 6.23 7.62
C THR A 65 -18.85 6.69 7.53
N ASP A 66 -19.19 7.55 6.58
CA ASP A 66 -20.56 8.06 6.39
C ASP A 66 -21.60 6.96 6.11
N ASP A 67 -21.18 5.83 5.55
CA ASP A 67 -22.03 4.65 5.33
C ASP A 67 -22.11 3.72 6.56
N GLY A 68 -21.57 4.16 7.72
CA GLY A 68 -21.66 3.47 8.99
C GLY A 68 -20.69 2.31 9.18
N ALA A 69 -19.68 2.17 8.31
CA ALA A 69 -18.67 1.12 8.47
C ALA A 69 -17.64 1.52 9.53
N GLU A 70 -17.36 0.58 10.43
CA GLU A 70 -16.23 0.66 11.37
C GLU A 70 -14.96 0.29 10.62
N THR A 71 -13.98 1.21 10.63
CA THR A 71 -12.77 1.10 9.82
C THR A 71 -11.53 1.51 10.61
N ASP A 72 -10.36 1.22 10.05
CA ASP A 72 -9.09 1.64 10.61
C ASP A 72 -8.96 3.18 10.61
N LEU A 73 -8.26 3.73 11.61
CA LEU A 73 -8.04 5.16 11.80
C LEU A 73 -7.38 5.84 10.58
N ASP A 74 -6.60 5.10 9.81
CA ASP A 74 -5.94 5.63 8.61
C ASP A 74 -6.92 6.19 7.58
N LEU A 75 -8.18 5.69 7.53
CA LEU A 75 -9.20 6.24 6.65
C LEU A 75 -9.50 7.70 6.97
N GLY A 76 -9.51 8.07 8.24
CA GLY A 76 -9.64 9.46 8.68
C GLY A 76 -8.49 10.35 8.18
N HIS A 77 -7.27 9.80 8.12
CA HIS A 77 -6.15 10.51 7.51
C HIS A 77 -6.32 10.66 6.00
N TYR A 78 -6.80 9.63 5.29
CA TYR A 78 -7.05 9.71 3.84
C TYR A 78 -8.09 10.78 3.52
N GLU A 79 -9.21 10.81 4.23
CA GLU A 79 -10.24 11.82 4.05
C GLU A 79 -9.72 13.24 4.33
N ARG A 80 -8.90 13.40 5.37
CA ARG A 80 -8.31 14.69 5.73
C ARG A 80 -7.40 15.24 4.62
N PHE A 81 -6.59 14.36 3.98
CA PHE A 81 -5.70 14.77 2.91
C PHE A 81 -6.44 15.05 1.60
N LEU A 82 -7.42 14.22 1.25
CA LEU A 82 -8.10 14.27 -0.03
C LEU A 82 -9.35 15.15 -0.03
N ASN A 83 -9.95 15.37 1.15
CA ASN A 83 -11.28 15.97 1.27
C ASN A 83 -12.34 15.23 0.43
N VAL A 84 -12.26 13.90 0.42
CA VAL A 84 -13.16 12.98 -0.28
C VAL A 84 -13.60 11.92 0.71
N PRO A 85 -14.92 11.67 0.88
CA PRO A 85 -15.39 10.66 1.81
C PRO A 85 -14.94 9.26 1.40
N THR A 86 -14.68 8.42 2.39
CA THR A 86 -14.44 6.99 2.22
C THR A 86 -15.71 6.20 2.59
N SER A 87 -15.72 4.93 2.26
CA SER A 87 -16.83 4.01 2.50
C SER A 87 -16.28 2.65 2.97
N GLN A 88 -17.19 1.73 3.27
CA GLN A 88 -16.82 0.35 3.60
C GLN A 88 -15.90 -0.30 2.55
N ALA A 89 -16.00 0.10 1.29
CA ALA A 89 -15.16 -0.44 0.21
C ALA A 89 -13.68 -0.01 0.32
N ASN A 90 -13.41 1.04 1.10
CA ASN A 90 -12.05 1.57 1.26
C ASN A 90 -11.25 0.86 2.37
N ASN A 91 -11.89 0.02 3.22
CA ASN A 91 -11.20 -0.78 4.22
C ASN A 91 -11.61 -2.24 4.14
N VAL A 92 -10.66 -3.13 4.05
CA VAL A 92 -10.89 -4.57 3.95
C VAL A 92 -9.91 -5.31 4.87
N THR A 93 -10.46 -6.10 5.80
CA THR A 93 -9.67 -6.94 6.70
C THR A 93 -9.54 -8.37 6.19
N THR A 94 -8.50 -9.07 6.60
CA THR A 94 -8.36 -10.51 6.36
C THR A 94 -9.57 -11.27 6.88
N GLY A 95 -10.05 -10.93 8.09
CA GLY A 95 -11.23 -11.57 8.68
C GLY A 95 -12.46 -11.49 7.78
N ARG A 96 -12.75 -10.33 7.23
CA ARG A 96 -13.88 -10.14 6.30
C ARG A 96 -13.71 -10.93 5.00
N ILE A 97 -12.49 -11.03 4.47
CA ILE A 97 -12.20 -11.83 3.27
C ILE A 97 -12.46 -13.31 3.53
N TYR A 98 -11.89 -13.85 4.62
CA TYR A 98 -12.07 -15.26 4.97
C TYR A 98 -13.52 -15.59 5.30
N GLN A 99 -14.21 -14.73 6.05
CA GLN A 99 -15.63 -14.89 6.34
C GLN A 99 -16.45 -15.03 5.05
N ASN A 100 -16.26 -14.13 4.08
CA ASN A 100 -16.97 -14.17 2.81
C ASN A 100 -16.72 -15.48 2.04
N VAL A 101 -15.47 -15.96 2.00
CA VAL A 101 -15.13 -17.19 1.31
C VAL A 101 -15.74 -18.40 2.02
N ILE A 102 -15.70 -18.45 3.35
CA ILE A 102 -16.31 -19.50 4.15
C ILE A 102 -17.84 -19.50 3.99
N GLU A 103 -18.48 -18.35 4.01
CA GLU A 103 -19.93 -18.25 3.78
C GLU A 103 -20.35 -18.74 2.38
N LYS A 104 -19.58 -18.41 1.34
CA LYS A 104 -19.79 -18.92 -0.02
C LYS A 104 -19.62 -20.45 -0.08
N GLU A 105 -18.62 -20.98 0.61
CA GLU A 105 -18.42 -22.43 0.71
C GLU A 105 -19.65 -23.11 1.38
N ARG A 106 -20.08 -22.58 2.52
CA ARG A 106 -21.25 -23.12 3.26
C ARG A 106 -22.56 -23.03 2.45
N LYS A 107 -22.70 -22.06 1.56
CA LYS A 107 -23.83 -21.92 0.64
C LYS A 107 -23.71 -22.83 -0.61
N GLY A 108 -22.59 -23.54 -0.78
CA GLY A 108 -22.35 -24.42 -1.93
C GLY A 108 -21.96 -23.70 -3.21
N GLU A 109 -21.58 -22.43 -3.17
CA GLU A 109 -21.26 -21.64 -4.36
C GLU A 109 -20.04 -22.15 -5.13
N TYR A 110 -19.18 -22.95 -4.48
CA TYR A 110 -18.00 -23.57 -5.11
C TYR A 110 -18.28 -24.97 -5.69
N LEU A 111 -19.52 -25.43 -5.68
CA LEU A 111 -19.98 -26.67 -6.33
C LEU A 111 -19.15 -27.90 -5.94
N GLY A 112 -18.77 -28.04 -4.66
CA GLY A 112 -18.00 -29.16 -4.12
C GLY A 112 -16.50 -29.12 -4.42
N LYS A 113 -15.97 -28.03 -4.99
CA LYS A 113 -14.53 -27.87 -5.18
C LYS A 113 -13.82 -27.70 -3.83
N THR A 114 -12.57 -28.16 -3.75
CA THR A 114 -11.70 -27.85 -2.61
C THR A 114 -11.40 -26.34 -2.59
N VAL A 115 -11.77 -25.66 -1.50
CA VAL A 115 -11.52 -24.22 -1.32
C VAL A 115 -10.16 -24.02 -0.67
N GLN A 116 -9.31 -23.21 -1.27
CA GLN A 116 -7.89 -22.98 -0.89
C GLN A 116 -7.58 -21.50 -0.84
N VAL A 117 -6.44 -21.13 -0.26
CA VAL A 117 -5.98 -19.74 -0.24
C VAL A 117 -5.80 -19.23 -1.69
N ILE A 118 -5.13 -20.02 -2.53
CA ILE A 118 -5.05 -19.80 -3.97
C ILE A 118 -5.94 -20.84 -4.66
N PRO A 119 -6.94 -20.47 -5.47
CA PRO A 119 -7.25 -19.08 -5.89
C PRO A 119 -8.32 -18.37 -5.04
N HIS A 120 -9.05 -19.04 -4.14
CA HIS A 120 -10.33 -18.51 -3.63
C HIS A 120 -10.17 -17.27 -2.73
N ILE A 121 -9.20 -17.27 -1.80
CA ILE A 121 -8.90 -16.10 -0.97
C ILE A 121 -8.27 -15.00 -1.82
N THR A 122 -7.31 -15.34 -2.69
CA THR A 122 -6.67 -14.34 -3.56
C THR A 122 -7.65 -13.72 -4.55
N ASP A 123 -8.60 -14.47 -5.08
CA ASP A 123 -9.65 -13.93 -5.95
C ASP A 123 -10.61 -13.00 -5.20
N GLU A 124 -10.98 -13.32 -3.94
CA GLU A 124 -11.79 -12.42 -3.12
C GLU A 124 -11.02 -11.11 -2.83
N ILE A 125 -9.71 -11.19 -2.50
CA ILE A 125 -8.84 -10.01 -2.31
C ILE A 125 -8.82 -9.16 -3.59
N LYS A 126 -8.55 -9.76 -4.76
CA LYS A 126 -8.52 -9.06 -6.05
C LYS A 126 -9.86 -8.41 -6.37
N ASN A 127 -10.97 -9.09 -6.06
CA ASN A 127 -12.30 -8.53 -6.25
C ASN A 127 -12.54 -7.30 -5.37
N ARG A 128 -12.11 -7.34 -4.10
CA ARG A 128 -12.21 -6.20 -3.18
C ARG A 128 -11.37 -5.01 -3.64
N ILE A 129 -10.15 -5.26 -4.12
CA ILE A 129 -9.28 -4.22 -4.69
C ILE A 129 -9.96 -3.55 -5.90
N LYS A 130 -10.59 -4.33 -6.77
CA LYS A 130 -11.21 -3.82 -8.01
C LYS A 130 -12.54 -3.10 -7.80
N ILE A 131 -13.20 -3.21 -6.63
CA ILE A 131 -14.54 -2.64 -6.40
C ILE A 131 -14.56 -1.13 -6.69
N LEU A 132 -13.62 -0.38 -6.12
CA LEU A 132 -13.58 1.08 -6.27
C LEU A 132 -13.30 1.50 -7.72
N GLY A 133 -12.42 0.79 -8.42
CA GLY A 133 -12.16 1.07 -9.84
C GLY A 133 -13.33 0.75 -10.76
N LYS A 134 -14.12 -0.29 -10.43
CA LYS A 134 -15.31 -0.67 -11.20
C LYS A 134 -16.44 0.37 -11.14
N THR A 135 -16.42 1.29 -10.18
CA THR A 135 -17.38 2.41 -10.12
C THR A 135 -17.25 3.37 -11.29
N GLY A 136 -16.07 3.41 -11.93
CA GLY A 136 -15.77 4.38 -12.99
C GLY A 136 -15.60 5.82 -12.50
N GLN A 137 -15.50 6.03 -11.19
CA GLN A 137 -15.35 7.37 -10.59
C GLN A 137 -13.88 7.78 -10.43
N TYR A 138 -12.97 6.81 -10.32
CA TYR A 138 -11.57 7.05 -9.98
C TYR A 138 -10.63 6.65 -11.10
N GLN A 139 -9.71 7.54 -11.43
CA GLN A 139 -8.60 7.29 -12.36
C GLN A 139 -7.46 6.54 -11.68
N PHE A 140 -7.30 6.76 -10.37
CA PHE A 140 -6.32 6.06 -9.55
C PHE A 140 -6.99 5.48 -8.30
N VAL A 141 -6.69 4.22 -8.02
CA VAL A 141 -6.96 3.56 -6.73
C VAL A 141 -5.61 3.22 -6.10
N ILE A 142 -5.28 3.87 -4.99
CA ILE A 142 -4.08 3.57 -4.21
C ILE A 142 -4.47 2.58 -3.13
N THR A 143 -3.87 1.40 -3.11
CA THR A 143 -4.15 0.36 -2.12
C THR A 143 -2.96 0.21 -1.19
N GLU A 144 -3.13 0.61 0.06
CA GLU A 144 -2.15 0.38 1.11
C GLU A 144 -2.27 -1.05 1.63
N ILE A 145 -1.18 -1.80 1.57
CA ILE A 145 -1.10 -3.15 2.14
C ILE A 145 -0.58 -3.03 3.58
N GLY A 146 -1.43 -3.39 4.54
CA GLY A 146 -1.07 -3.44 5.96
C GLY A 146 -0.01 -4.51 6.25
N GLY A 147 0.61 -4.41 7.41
CA GLY A 147 1.68 -5.31 7.83
C GLY A 147 3.03 -5.03 7.15
N THR A 148 3.96 -5.96 7.34
CA THR A 148 5.33 -5.91 6.82
C THR A 148 5.52 -7.04 5.82
N VAL A 149 6.17 -6.78 4.69
CA VAL A 149 6.53 -7.82 3.71
C VAL A 149 7.45 -8.84 4.38
N GLY A 150 7.07 -10.11 4.32
CA GLY A 150 7.71 -11.23 5.03
C GLY A 150 6.90 -11.77 6.20
N ASP A 151 5.94 -11.00 6.73
CA ASP A 151 5.02 -11.49 7.74
C ASP A 151 3.98 -12.46 7.11
N ILE A 152 3.65 -13.53 7.81
CA ILE A 152 2.71 -14.57 7.35
C ILE A 152 1.35 -13.98 6.99
N GLU A 153 0.89 -13.02 7.78
CA GLU A 153 -0.41 -12.39 7.64
C GLU A 153 -0.55 -11.59 6.33
N SER A 154 0.55 -11.04 5.82
CA SER A 154 0.54 -10.24 4.60
C SER A 154 0.66 -11.06 3.31
N LEU A 155 1.06 -12.34 3.40
CA LEU A 155 1.33 -13.18 2.23
C LEU A 155 0.17 -13.31 1.23
N PRO A 156 -1.09 -13.54 1.65
CA PRO A 156 -2.21 -13.61 0.70
C PRO A 156 -2.43 -12.31 -0.09
N TYR A 157 -2.16 -11.16 0.55
CA TYR A 157 -2.24 -9.86 -0.12
C TYR A 157 -1.11 -9.67 -1.13
N ILE A 158 0.12 -10.01 -0.76
CA ILE A 158 1.28 -9.92 -1.67
C ILE A 158 1.08 -10.85 -2.87
N GLU A 159 0.55 -12.07 -2.65
CA GLU A 159 0.19 -13.00 -3.73
C GLU A 159 -0.90 -12.41 -4.65
N ALA A 160 -1.94 -11.78 -4.09
CA ALA A 160 -2.98 -11.12 -4.88
C ALA A 160 -2.41 -9.95 -5.70
N VAL A 161 -1.49 -9.16 -5.14
CA VAL A 161 -0.77 -8.08 -5.84
C VAL A 161 0.07 -8.64 -6.98
N ARG A 162 0.80 -9.75 -6.76
CA ARG A 162 1.56 -10.43 -7.81
C ARG A 162 0.68 -10.83 -8.98
N GLN A 163 -0.48 -11.43 -8.68
CA GLN A 163 -1.46 -11.84 -9.70
C GLN A 163 -2.02 -10.62 -10.44
N LEU A 164 -2.40 -9.56 -9.73
CA LEU A 164 -2.93 -8.33 -10.33
C LEU A 164 -1.89 -7.63 -11.21
N LYS A 165 -0.64 -7.60 -10.79
CA LYS A 165 0.45 -7.00 -11.60
C LYS A 165 0.64 -7.76 -12.91
N TRP A 166 0.47 -9.10 -12.91
CA TRP A 166 0.48 -9.92 -14.10
C TRP A 166 -0.77 -9.69 -14.98
N GLU A 167 -1.97 -9.69 -14.37
CA GLU A 167 -3.25 -9.56 -15.08
C GLU A 167 -3.43 -8.18 -15.74
N MET A 168 -2.96 -7.11 -15.09
CA MET A 168 -3.24 -5.73 -15.45
C MET A 168 -2.06 -5.02 -16.14
N GLY A 169 -0.87 -5.60 -16.07
CA GLY A 169 0.34 -5.06 -16.72
C GLY A 169 0.60 -3.60 -16.33
N ASN A 170 0.59 -2.71 -17.32
CA ASN A 170 0.90 -1.28 -17.14
C ASN A 170 -0.20 -0.49 -16.39
N ASP A 171 -1.33 -1.11 -16.06
CA ASP A 171 -2.37 -0.48 -15.24
C ASP A 171 -2.15 -0.71 -13.74
N CYS A 172 -1.03 -1.35 -13.38
CA CYS A 172 -0.71 -1.74 -12.02
C CYS A 172 0.77 -1.47 -11.69
N MET A 173 1.03 -0.75 -10.60
CA MET A 173 2.40 -0.51 -10.11
C MET A 173 2.52 -0.76 -8.60
N VAL A 174 3.76 -0.96 -8.13
CA VAL A 174 4.09 -1.21 -6.73
C VAL A 174 5.10 -0.19 -6.24
N ILE A 175 4.74 0.51 -5.19
CA ILE A 175 5.61 1.37 -4.40
C ILE A 175 5.95 0.62 -3.11
N HIS A 176 7.24 0.50 -2.80
CA HIS A 176 7.69 -0.20 -1.61
C HIS A 176 8.42 0.75 -0.66
N LEU A 177 7.89 0.88 0.56
CA LEU A 177 8.51 1.67 1.62
C LEU A 177 9.54 0.83 2.35
N THR A 178 10.69 1.43 2.62
CA THR A 178 11.79 0.83 3.37
C THR A 178 12.43 1.81 4.34
N LEU A 179 13.37 1.33 5.14
CA LEU A 179 14.14 2.13 6.09
C LEU A 179 15.62 2.13 5.74
N LEU A 180 16.23 3.30 5.78
CA LEU A 180 17.68 3.49 5.74
C LEU A 180 18.15 3.94 7.13
N PRO A 181 18.49 3.02 8.03
CA PRO A 181 18.94 3.40 9.37
C PRO A 181 20.29 4.10 9.31
N TYR A 182 20.44 5.14 10.11
CA TYR A 182 21.73 5.81 10.33
C TYR A 182 22.44 5.18 11.52
N LEU A 183 23.68 4.76 11.32
CA LEU A 183 24.52 4.28 12.40
C LEU A 183 25.47 5.40 12.86
N SER A 184 25.19 6.00 13.99
CA SER A 184 25.99 7.10 14.57
C SER A 184 27.45 6.71 14.80
N THR A 185 27.70 5.44 15.10
CA THR A 185 29.07 4.92 15.31
C THR A 185 29.95 4.93 14.07
N SER A 186 29.35 4.75 12.88
CA SER A 186 30.06 4.80 11.58
C SER A 186 29.75 6.05 10.76
N GLY A 187 28.82 6.90 11.23
CA GLY A 187 28.47 8.15 10.57
C GLY A 187 27.82 7.97 9.18
N GLU A 188 27.10 6.86 8.95
CA GLU A 188 26.58 6.55 7.61
C GLU A 188 25.20 5.89 7.62
N LEU A 189 24.44 6.09 6.54
CA LEU A 189 23.21 5.37 6.24
C LEU A 189 23.51 3.96 5.77
N LYS A 190 22.75 2.98 6.24
CA LYS A 190 22.91 1.56 5.88
C LYS A 190 21.83 1.12 4.90
N THR A 191 22.26 0.63 3.73
CA THR A 191 21.35 0.18 2.64
C THR A 191 20.94 -1.30 2.76
N LYS A 192 21.58 -2.09 3.59
CA LYS A 192 21.30 -3.53 3.72
C LYS A 192 19.86 -3.85 4.11
N PRO A 193 19.22 -3.17 5.09
CA PRO A 193 17.83 -3.44 5.44
C PRO A 193 16.89 -3.24 4.25
N THR A 194 17.07 -2.17 3.48
CA THR A 194 16.33 -1.91 2.23
C THR A 194 16.53 -3.03 1.21
N GLN A 195 17.79 -3.44 0.97
CA GLN A 195 18.09 -4.52 0.02
C GLN A 195 17.42 -5.84 0.42
N HIS A 196 17.44 -6.19 1.71
CA HIS A 196 16.80 -7.40 2.22
C HIS A 196 15.28 -7.33 2.10
N SER A 197 14.68 -6.19 2.42
CA SER A 197 13.24 -5.99 2.29
C SER A 197 12.75 -6.15 0.85
N VAL A 198 13.45 -5.54 -0.10
CA VAL A 198 13.14 -5.69 -1.54
C VAL A 198 13.38 -7.12 -1.99
N LYS A 199 14.42 -7.80 -1.50
CA LYS A 199 14.67 -9.20 -1.83
C LYS A 199 13.52 -10.11 -1.38
N LEU A 200 12.98 -9.90 -0.17
CA LEU A 200 11.81 -10.63 0.29
C LEU A 200 10.58 -10.40 -0.61
N LEU A 201 10.35 -9.16 -1.04
CA LEU A 201 9.27 -8.86 -1.97
C LEU A 201 9.46 -9.57 -3.33
N LEU A 202 10.70 -9.60 -3.83
CA LEU A 202 11.07 -10.32 -5.06
C LEU A 202 10.91 -11.84 -4.93
N GLU A 203 11.20 -12.42 -3.78
CA GLU A 203 10.99 -13.86 -3.49
C GLU A 203 9.51 -14.23 -3.62
N HIS A 204 8.59 -13.30 -3.35
CA HIS A 204 7.15 -13.44 -3.60
C HIS A 204 6.73 -13.07 -5.03
N GLY A 205 7.67 -12.83 -5.94
CA GLY A 205 7.41 -12.53 -7.36
C GLY A 205 6.92 -11.12 -7.64
N VAL A 206 7.10 -10.17 -6.72
CA VAL A 206 6.71 -8.78 -6.90
C VAL A 206 7.95 -7.89 -7.02
N GLN A 207 8.17 -7.31 -8.21
CA GLN A 207 9.18 -6.28 -8.44
C GLN A 207 8.57 -4.91 -8.11
N PRO A 208 9.14 -4.14 -7.16
CA PRO A 208 8.71 -2.75 -6.95
C PRO A 208 9.11 -1.87 -8.14
N ASP A 209 8.27 -0.90 -8.45
CA ASP A 209 8.50 0.10 -9.49
C ASP A 209 9.15 1.37 -8.92
N VAL A 210 8.85 1.67 -7.66
CA VAL A 210 9.37 2.82 -6.91
C VAL A 210 9.71 2.38 -5.49
N LEU A 211 10.83 2.88 -4.98
CA LEU A 211 11.21 2.72 -3.57
C LEU A 211 11.08 4.07 -2.86
N VAL A 212 10.39 4.08 -1.72
CA VAL A 212 10.36 5.23 -0.81
C VAL A 212 11.17 4.85 0.42
N CYS A 213 12.32 5.50 0.58
CA CYS A 213 13.30 5.18 1.60
C CYS A 213 13.20 6.19 2.75
N ARG A 214 12.60 5.77 3.87
CA ARG A 214 12.60 6.58 5.08
C ARG A 214 14.01 6.67 5.64
N ALA A 215 14.43 7.89 5.98
CA ALA A 215 15.76 8.17 6.52
C ALA A 215 15.74 9.41 7.44
N GLU A 216 16.60 9.41 8.45
CA GLU A 216 16.83 10.58 9.32
C GLU A 216 17.75 11.61 8.66
N HIS A 217 18.58 11.17 7.73
CA HIS A 217 19.57 12.00 7.04
C HIS A 217 19.41 11.93 5.52
N ALA A 218 19.81 13.00 4.82
CA ALA A 218 19.71 13.11 3.37
C ALA A 218 20.41 11.95 2.64
N VAL A 219 19.73 11.41 1.64
CA VAL A 219 20.20 10.27 0.84
C VAL A 219 20.92 10.81 -0.39
N ASN A 220 22.24 10.73 -0.40
CA ASN A 220 23.06 11.20 -1.52
C ASN A 220 22.92 10.31 -2.76
N GLN A 221 23.45 10.78 -3.90
CA GLN A 221 23.32 10.09 -5.18
C GLN A 221 24.03 8.72 -5.21
N ASP A 222 25.14 8.57 -4.49
CA ASP A 222 25.85 7.28 -4.43
C ASP A 222 25.03 6.21 -3.74
N ILE A 223 24.36 6.59 -2.62
CA ILE A 223 23.43 5.71 -1.90
C ILE A 223 22.22 5.36 -2.78
N ARG A 224 21.63 6.35 -3.47
CA ARG A 224 20.50 6.12 -4.41
C ARG A 224 20.92 5.16 -5.53
N GLY A 225 22.07 5.39 -6.16
CA GLY A 225 22.62 4.52 -7.20
C GLY A 225 22.88 3.09 -6.71
N LYS A 226 23.44 2.94 -5.51
CA LYS A 226 23.63 1.63 -4.87
C LYS A 226 22.31 0.90 -4.62
N ILE A 227 21.31 1.58 -4.06
CA ILE A 227 19.99 0.99 -3.82
C ILE A 227 19.35 0.59 -5.15
N ALA A 228 19.36 1.48 -6.14
CA ALA A 228 18.82 1.24 -7.47
C ALA A 228 19.38 -0.03 -8.11
N LEU A 229 20.71 -0.19 -8.08
CA LEU A 229 21.41 -1.34 -8.61
C LEU A 229 21.00 -2.66 -7.92
N PHE A 230 20.96 -2.67 -6.58
CA PHE A 230 20.66 -3.89 -5.82
C PHE A 230 19.17 -4.27 -5.80
N CYS A 231 18.28 -3.30 -6.09
CA CYS A 231 16.84 -3.48 -6.02
C CYS A 231 16.16 -3.51 -7.41
N ASN A 232 16.92 -3.43 -8.50
CA ASN A 232 16.43 -3.39 -9.89
C ASN A 232 15.39 -2.30 -10.13
N VAL A 233 15.65 -1.08 -9.62
CA VAL A 233 14.84 0.10 -9.89
C VAL A 233 15.70 1.19 -10.55
N GLU A 234 15.07 2.14 -11.22
CA GLU A 234 15.79 3.29 -11.76
C GLU A 234 16.29 4.20 -10.61
N PRO A 235 17.47 4.82 -10.71
CA PRO A 235 17.99 5.69 -9.66
C PRO A 235 17.03 6.84 -9.28
N ASN A 236 16.28 7.38 -10.24
CA ASN A 236 15.27 8.39 -10.02
C ASN A 236 14.00 7.86 -9.35
N ALA A 237 13.80 6.53 -9.32
CA ALA A 237 12.70 5.88 -8.62
C ALA A 237 13.06 5.51 -7.16
N VAL A 238 14.24 5.89 -6.69
CA VAL A 238 14.62 5.82 -5.26
C VAL A 238 14.34 7.17 -4.63
N ILE A 239 13.20 7.27 -3.94
CA ILE A 239 12.67 8.47 -3.32
C ILE A 239 13.12 8.55 -1.87
N GLU A 240 13.61 9.69 -1.47
CA GLU A 240 13.93 9.99 -0.07
C GLU A 240 12.66 10.42 0.67
N ALA A 241 12.46 9.91 1.87
CA ALA A 241 11.40 10.33 2.78
C ALA A 241 12.02 10.67 4.14
N LEU A 242 12.40 11.93 4.31
CA LEU A 242 12.96 12.45 5.56
C LEU A 242 11.86 12.66 6.60
N ASP A 243 12.27 12.68 7.87
CA ASP A 243 11.38 13.06 8.95
C ASP A 243 10.93 14.52 8.77
N ALA A 244 9.62 14.73 8.89
CA ALA A 244 8.99 16.04 8.76
C ALA A 244 8.50 16.53 10.12
N SER A 245 8.45 17.84 10.31
CA SER A 245 7.93 18.46 11.53
C SER A 245 6.40 18.30 11.66
N SER A 246 5.73 18.12 10.53
CA SER A 246 4.29 17.87 10.42
C SER A 246 3.97 16.92 9.27
N ILE A 247 2.98 16.04 9.48
CA ILE A 247 2.48 15.15 8.41
C ILE A 247 2.01 15.91 7.18
N TYR A 248 1.58 17.16 7.33
CA TYR A 248 1.12 18.02 6.22
C TYR A 248 2.26 18.56 5.34
N GLU A 249 3.51 18.45 5.77
CA GLU A 249 4.68 18.78 4.96
C GLU A 249 5.09 17.64 4.03
N VAL A 250 4.70 16.39 4.37
CA VAL A 250 5.11 15.21 3.61
C VAL A 250 4.71 15.28 2.14
N PRO A 251 3.50 15.72 1.74
CA PRO A 251 3.19 15.91 0.31
C PRO A 251 4.18 16.81 -0.42
N LEU A 252 4.61 17.92 0.20
CA LEU A 252 5.56 18.86 -0.41
C LEU A 252 6.96 18.24 -0.53
N LEU A 253 7.38 17.42 0.43
CA LEU A 253 8.63 16.67 0.34
C LEU A 253 8.57 15.64 -0.80
N MET A 254 7.45 14.93 -0.95
CA MET A 254 7.25 13.97 -2.04
C MET A 254 7.16 14.67 -3.41
N GLU A 255 6.60 15.87 -3.49
CA GLU A 255 6.59 16.69 -4.70
C GLU A 255 8.02 17.09 -5.10
N LYS A 256 8.82 17.55 -4.13
CA LYS A 256 10.24 17.89 -4.34
C LYS A 256 11.04 16.71 -4.88
N GLU A 257 10.75 15.50 -4.40
CA GLU A 257 11.30 14.24 -4.90
C GLU A 257 10.65 13.77 -6.23
N LYS A 258 9.64 14.48 -6.73
CA LYS A 258 8.93 14.19 -7.99
C LYS A 258 8.22 12.83 -8.01
N LEU A 259 7.74 12.37 -6.85
CA LEU A 259 7.08 11.06 -6.73
C LEU A 259 5.90 10.92 -7.71
N ASP A 260 5.05 11.94 -7.79
CA ASP A 260 3.90 12.00 -8.69
C ASP A 260 4.30 11.99 -10.17
N VAL A 261 5.37 12.69 -10.53
CA VAL A 261 5.91 12.72 -11.91
C VAL A 261 6.42 11.34 -12.31
N ILE A 262 7.10 10.64 -11.39
CA ILE A 262 7.64 9.30 -11.63
C ILE A 262 6.50 8.30 -11.79
N VAL A 263 5.48 8.38 -10.91
CA VAL A 263 4.28 7.54 -10.99
C VAL A 263 3.54 7.72 -12.32
N LEU A 264 3.39 8.96 -12.79
CA LEU A 264 2.68 9.25 -14.05
C LEU A 264 3.47 8.88 -15.32
N LYS A 265 4.77 8.66 -15.22
CA LYS A 265 5.61 8.20 -16.35
C LYS A 265 5.60 6.69 -16.55
N LYS A 266 5.30 5.95 -15.52
CA LYS A 266 5.23 4.48 -15.52
C LYS A 266 3.83 3.97 -15.84
#